data_7a2e05e24f8696d70e9d5b7ca102f7cc
#
_entry.id   7a2e05e24f8696d70e9d5b7ca102f7cc
#
_cell.length_a   1.000
_cell.length_b   1.000
_cell.length_c   1.000
_cell.angle_alpha   90.00
_cell.angle_beta   90.00
_cell.angle_gamma   90.00
#
_symmetry.space_group_name_H-M   'P 1'
#
loop_
_entity.id
_entity.type
_entity.pdbx_description
1 polymer ?
#
loop_
_entity_poly.entity_id
_entity_poly.type
_entity_poly.pdbx_seq_one_letter_code
_entity_poly.pdbx_strand_id
1 'polypeptide(L)'
;GGFDNPDPVCRTRDFRPKTFIPRQNPFYVALPYNDVSRGEHKAEASRVIPWFRREYAGKGQSVCKGRWVQIVYNKRSCFAQWEDCGPFTTEDWPYVFGDKPPVNTQNKGAGIDISPAVRDYLGITGGTAIVHWRFVEFYRIPRGPWSKYGDNNPFVNAGLGAGKKSLQSREDRLRRQQEAIQRELLKDPAKLRRELQG
;
A
#
# COMPACT_ATOMS: atom_id res chain seq x y z
N GLY A 1 9.81 -6.15 -17.15
CA GLY A 1 9.71 -4.72 -17.08
C GLY A 1 10.93 -4.03 -17.64
N GLY A 2 10.82 -2.77 -17.96
CA GLY A 2 11.92 -1.95 -18.44
C GLY A 2 12.45 -1.04 -17.35
N PHE A 3 13.55 -0.38 -17.62
CA PHE A 3 14.12 0.65 -16.76
C PHE A 3 13.20 1.90 -16.72
N ASP A 4 12.83 2.36 -15.54
CA ASP A 4 12.05 3.58 -15.33
C ASP A 4 12.96 4.81 -15.46
N ASN A 5 13.27 5.19 -16.69
CA ASN A 5 14.17 6.28 -16.98
C ASN A 5 13.63 7.61 -16.43
N PRO A 6 14.40 8.31 -15.58
CA PRO A 6 13.98 9.57 -14.98
C PRO A 6 13.99 10.76 -15.93
N ASP A 7 14.57 10.63 -17.14
CA ASP A 7 14.59 11.73 -18.11
C ASP A 7 13.15 12.09 -18.55
N PRO A 8 12.72 13.35 -18.45
CA PRO A 8 11.40 13.79 -18.87
C PRO A 8 11.05 13.46 -20.32
N VAL A 9 12.03 13.43 -21.24
CA VAL A 9 11.80 13.04 -22.64
C VAL A 9 11.42 11.59 -22.82
N CYS A 10 11.76 10.73 -21.85
CA CYS A 10 11.42 9.32 -21.80
C CYS A 10 10.08 9.02 -21.13
N ARG A 11 9.36 10.04 -20.69
CA ARG A 11 8.11 9.91 -19.91
C ARG A 11 6.92 10.50 -20.63
N THR A 12 5.75 9.97 -20.37
CA THR A 12 4.47 10.46 -20.90
C THR A 12 3.90 11.55 -19.99
N ARG A 13 2.87 12.28 -20.46
CA ARG A 13 2.17 13.28 -19.66
C ARG A 13 1.40 12.71 -18.47
N ASP A 14 1.14 11.40 -18.45
CA ASP A 14 0.49 10.68 -17.36
C ASP A 14 1.50 9.96 -16.46
N PHE A 15 2.76 10.42 -16.45
CA PHE A 15 3.83 10.04 -15.53
C PHE A 15 4.33 8.59 -15.64
N ARG A 16 4.15 7.93 -16.76
CA ARG A 16 4.71 6.59 -17.01
C ARG A 16 5.84 6.61 -18.02
N PRO A 17 6.68 5.56 -18.09
CA PRO A 17 7.61 5.37 -19.19
C PRO A 17 6.92 5.37 -20.56
N LYS A 18 7.57 5.92 -21.59
CA LYS A 18 7.04 5.90 -22.96
C LYS A 18 7.13 4.53 -23.63
N THR A 19 8.16 3.77 -23.29
CA THR A 19 8.55 2.56 -24.01
C THR A 19 7.82 1.30 -23.56
N PHE A 20 7.14 1.33 -22.40
CA PHE A 20 6.38 0.17 -21.88
C PHE A 20 5.26 0.62 -20.94
N ILE A 21 4.28 -0.27 -20.75
CA ILE A 21 3.27 -0.12 -19.70
C ILE A 21 3.80 -0.79 -18.43
N PRO A 22 3.97 -0.05 -17.33
CA PRO A 22 4.55 -0.60 -16.11
C PRO A 22 3.61 -1.63 -15.46
N ARG A 23 4.17 -2.78 -15.08
CA ARG A 23 3.48 -3.80 -14.29
C ARG A 23 3.45 -3.45 -12.80
N GLN A 24 4.37 -2.64 -12.34
CA GLN A 24 4.37 -2.03 -11.02
C GLN A 24 3.76 -0.62 -11.11
N ASN A 25 3.06 -0.18 -10.05
CA ASN A 25 2.57 1.20 -9.98
C ASN A 25 3.75 2.18 -10.16
N PRO A 26 3.73 3.08 -11.16
CA PRO A 26 4.83 4.04 -11.36
C PRO A 26 4.97 5.04 -10.22
N PHE A 27 3.93 5.23 -9.40
CA PHE A 27 3.98 6.04 -8.18
C PHE A 27 4.41 5.17 -7.01
N TYR A 28 5.71 5.05 -6.77
CA TYR A 28 6.29 4.28 -5.68
C TYR A 28 7.37 5.06 -4.94
N VAL A 29 7.70 4.57 -3.76
CA VAL A 29 8.78 5.06 -2.91
C VAL A 29 9.61 3.92 -2.38
N ALA A 30 10.85 4.22 -1.97
CA ALA A 30 11.64 3.41 -1.08
C ALA A 30 11.74 4.11 0.29
N LEU A 31 11.57 3.32 1.36
CA LEU A 31 11.82 3.75 2.74
C LEU A 31 12.93 2.88 3.36
N PRO A 32 13.76 3.43 4.25
CA PRO A 32 14.99 2.76 4.72
C PRO A 32 14.71 1.68 5.77
N TYR A 33 13.72 0.85 5.53
CA TYR A 33 13.39 -0.30 6.37
C TYR A 33 12.83 -1.45 5.54
N ASN A 34 13.25 -2.66 5.87
CA ASN A 34 12.65 -3.90 5.36
C ASN A 34 12.24 -4.76 6.55
N ASP A 35 10.98 -5.14 6.63
CA ASP A 35 10.44 -5.97 7.71
C ASP A 35 10.79 -7.45 7.58
N VAL A 36 11.30 -7.88 6.42
CA VAL A 36 11.68 -9.27 6.13
C VAL A 36 13.18 -9.37 5.86
N SER A 37 13.83 -10.33 6.48
CA SER A 37 15.22 -10.70 6.24
C SER A 37 15.36 -12.23 6.20
N ARG A 38 16.01 -12.76 5.17
CA ARG A 38 16.25 -14.21 5.00
C ARG A 38 14.99 -15.08 5.10
N GLY A 39 13.85 -14.57 4.61
CA GLY A 39 12.58 -15.29 4.61
C GLY A 39 11.82 -15.29 5.94
N GLU A 40 12.27 -14.53 6.92
CA GLU A 40 11.61 -14.34 8.22
C GLU A 40 11.37 -12.87 8.51
N HIS A 41 10.36 -12.55 9.31
CA HIS A 41 10.20 -11.18 9.81
C HIS A 41 11.30 -10.86 10.82
N LYS A 42 11.78 -9.63 10.79
CA LYS A 42 12.72 -9.11 11.80
C LYS A 42 12.06 -9.10 13.18
N ALA A 43 12.87 -9.31 14.22
CA ALA A 43 12.39 -9.46 15.58
C ALA A 43 11.59 -8.26 16.11
N GLU A 44 11.97 -7.06 15.70
CA GLU A 44 11.28 -5.81 16.07
C GLU A 44 9.99 -5.55 15.26
N ALA A 45 9.82 -6.16 14.07
CA ALA A 45 8.75 -5.84 13.11
C ALA A 45 7.35 -5.85 13.74
N SER A 46 7.03 -6.88 14.53
CA SER A 46 5.71 -7.00 15.18
C SER A 46 5.43 -5.95 16.25
N ARG A 47 6.49 -5.30 16.75
CA ARG A 47 6.41 -4.27 17.80
C ARG A 47 6.39 -2.86 17.23
N VAL A 48 7.14 -2.64 16.13
CA VAL A 48 7.33 -1.28 15.59
C VAL A 48 6.37 -0.94 14.46
N ILE A 49 5.84 -1.93 13.73
CA ILE A 49 4.91 -1.70 12.62
C ILE A 49 3.48 -1.66 13.16
N PRO A 50 2.77 -0.51 13.07
CA PRO A 50 1.45 -0.36 13.69
C PRO A 50 0.36 -1.30 13.16
N TRP A 51 0.50 -1.74 11.90
CA TRP A 51 -0.47 -2.62 11.24
C TRP A 51 -0.02 -4.08 11.16
N PHE A 52 1.13 -4.45 11.74
CA PHE A 52 1.72 -5.77 11.61
C PHE A 52 0.71 -6.91 11.84
N ARG A 53 0.03 -6.91 12.99
CA ARG A 53 -0.91 -7.98 13.36
C ARG A 53 -2.09 -8.10 12.41
N ARG A 54 -2.55 -6.99 11.84
CA ARG A 54 -3.68 -6.96 10.91
C ARG A 54 -3.31 -7.50 9.53
N GLU A 55 -2.10 -7.21 9.08
CA GLU A 55 -1.63 -7.50 7.72
C GLU A 55 -0.76 -8.76 7.64
N TYR A 56 -0.45 -9.40 8.77
CA TYR A 56 0.40 -10.59 8.79
C TYR A 56 -0.25 -11.74 8.01
N ALA A 57 0.40 -12.16 6.92
CA ALA A 57 -0.09 -13.21 6.02
C ALA A 57 0.77 -14.48 6.05
N GLY A 58 1.85 -14.49 6.84
CA GLY A 58 2.77 -15.63 6.96
C GLY A 58 4.24 -15.22 6.97
N LYS A 59 5.11 -16.20 7.22
CA LYS A 59 6.56 -16.00 7.23
C LYS A 59 7.04 -15.46 5.89
N GLY A 60 7.99 -14.50 5.93
CA GLY A 60 8.62 -13.95 4.75
C GLY A 60 7.73 -13.11 3.83
N GLN A 61 6.47 -12.89 4.19
CA GLN A 61 5.58 -12.00 3.45
C GLN A 61 5.57 -10.62 4.09
N SER A 62 6.19 -9.64 3.43
CA SER A 62 6.27 -8.28 3.94
C SER A 62 4.88 -7.67 4.18
N VAL A 63 4.70 -7.06 5.35
CA VAL A 63 3.52 -6.24 5.69
C VAL A 63 3.73 -4.75 5.35
N CYS A 64 4.94 -4.39 4.92
CA CYS A 64 5.30 -3.04 4.51
C CYS A 64 5.09 -2.81 3.02
N LYS A 65 5.42 -3.80 2.20
CA LYS A 65 5.30 -3.71 0.75
C LYS A 65 3.85 -3.44 0.31
N GLY A 66 3.68 -2.48 -0.58
CA GLY A 66 2.37 -2.06 -1.07
C GLY A 66 1.64 -1.06 -0.15
N ARG A 67 2.20 -0.71 1.03
CA ARG A 67 1.61 0.35 1.88
C ARG A 67 1.66 1.68 1.17
N TRP A 68 0.63 2.48 1.41
CA TRP A 68 0.52 3.79 0.79
C TRP A 68 1.08 4.87 1.70
N VAL A 69 1.77 5.80 1.07
CA VAL A 69 2.24 7.05 1.68
C VAL A 69 1.66 8.24 0.93
N GLN A 70 1.35 9.28 1.68
CA GLN A 70 1.09 10.61 1.17
C GLN A 70 2.38 11.41 1.27
N ILE A 71 2.76 12.08 0.20
CA ILE A 71 3.95 12.95 0.13
C ILE A 71 3.48 14.35 -0.21
N VAL A 72 3.95 15.34 0.54
CA VAL A 72 3.60 16.76 0.35
C VAL A 72 4.85 17.57 0.05
N TYR A 73 4.81 18.29 -1.03
CA TYR A 73 5.84 19.24 -1.46
C TYR A 73 5.19 20.50 -2.05
N ASN A 74 5.59 21.69 -1.59
CA ASN A 74 5.08 22.96 -2.08
C ASN A 74 3.55 22.99 -2.27
N LYS A 75 2.80 22.58 -1.24
CA LYS A 75 1.32 22.52 -1.22
C LYS A 75 0.70 21.49 -2.19
N ARG A 76 1.51 20.74 -2.94
CA ARG A 76 1.05 19.61 -3.74
C ARG A 76 1.10 18.34 -2.93
N SER A 77 0.09 17.47 -3.10
CA SER A 77 -0.02 16.19 -2.42
C SER A 77 -0.02 15.06 -3.44
N CYS A 78 0.87 14.09 -3.26
CA CYS A 78 1.00 12.88 -4.07
C CYS A 78 0.79 11.65 -3.21
N PHE A 79 0.29 10.56 -3.80
CA PHE A 79 0.17 9.27 -3.13
C PHE A 79 0.98 8.23 -3.89
N ALA A 80 1.72 7.40 -3.15
CA ALA A 80 2.61 6.40 -3.71
C ALA A 80 2.61 5.12 -2.87
N GLN A 81 2.95 3.99 -3.48
CA GLN A 81 3.10 2.73 -2.77
C GLN A 81 4.55 2.55 -2.31
N TRP A 82 4.74 2.04 -1.11
CA TRP A 82 6.04 1.61 -0.62
C TRP A 82 6.40 0.26 -1.27
N GLU A 83 7.29 0.28 -2.25
CA GLU A 83 7.62 -0.89 -3.07
C GLU A 83 9.07 -1.32 -2.97
N ASP A 84 9.93 -0.46 -2.45
CA ASP A 84 11.38 -0.70 -2.37
C ASP A 84 11.93 -0.29 -1.01
N CYS A 85 13.14 -0.75 -0.70
CA CYS A 85 13.86 -0.49 0.54
C CYS A 85 15.07 0.42 0.27
N GLY A 86 15.26 1.43 1.10
CA GLY A 86 16.30 2.45 0.95
C GLY A 86 15.75 3.84 1.27
N PRO A 87 16.57 4.89 1.17
CA PRO A 87 17.97 4.89 0.73
C PRO A 87 18.96 4.35 1.78
N PHE A 88 20.05 3.80 1.29
CA PHE A 88 21.29 3.45 1.99
C PHE A 88 21.19 2.39 3.09
N THR A 89 20.06 2.19 3.74
CA THR A 89 19.86 1.21 4.80
C THR A 89 18.49 0.55 4.73
N THR A 90 18.33 -0.59 5.39
CA THR A 90 17.07 -1.31 5.53
C THR A 90 16.68 -1.56 6.98
N GLU A 91 17.34 -0.83 7.92
CA GLU A 91 17.23 -1.07 9.37
C GLU A 91 16.67 0.13 10.13
N ASP A 92 16.32 1.23 9.45
CA ASP A 92 15.99 2.51 10.09
C ASP A 92 14.51 2.62 10.50
N TRP A 93 14.03 1.62 11.26
CA TRP A 93 12.68 1.65 11.81
C TRP A 93 12.41 2.84 12.74
N PRO A 94 13.42 3.40 13.50
CA PRO A 94 13.17 4.56 14.34
C PRO A 94 12.79 5.83 13.57
N TYR A 95 13.28 5.96 12.33
CA TYR A 95 12.84 7.00 11.41
C TYR A 95 11.49 6.65 10.76
N VAL A 96 11.35 5.42 10.24
CA VAL A 96 10.17 5.05 9.44
C VAL A 96 8.89 4.98 10.26
N PHE A 97 8.96 4.50 11.50
CA PHE A 97 7.80 4.29 12.39
C PHE A 97 7.83 5.12 13.67
N GLY A 98 8.90 5.85 13.91
CA GLY A 98 9.09 6.67 15.09
C GLY A 98 9.21 8.16 14.75
N ASP A 99 10.01 8.85 15.58
CA ASP A 99 10.22 10.29 15.55
C ASP A 99 11.69 10.70 15.32
N LYS A 100 12.56 9.73 15.03
CA LYS A 100 13.98 9.99 14.81
C LYS A 100 14.23 10.52 13.40
N PRO A 101 15.24 11.38 13.22
CA PRO A 101 15.71 11.71 11.88
C PRO A 101 16.30 10.47 11.20
N PRO A 102 16.41 10.47 9.84
CA PRO A 102 17.09 9.39 9.13
C PRO A 102 18.52 9.19 9.66
N VAL A 103 18.92 7.94 9.87
CA VAL A 103 20.28 7.60 10.29
C VAL A 103 21.31 7.86 9.20
N ASN A 104 20.86 7.88 7.95
CA ASN A 104 21.70 8.16 6.80
C ASN A 104 22.17 9.63 6.79
N THR A 105 23.45 9.84 6.49
CA THR A 105 24.07 11.17 6.35
C THR A 105 24.35 11.58 4.90
N GLN A 106 24.24 10.63 3.95
CA GLN A 106 24.45 10.90 2.54
C GLN A 106 23.26 11.64 1.94
N ASN A 107 23.47 12.30 0.81
CA ASN A 107 22.42 13.07 0.12
C ASN A 107 21.63 13.99 1.07
N LYS A 108 22.34 14.71 1.94
CA LYS A 108 21.76 15.63 2.94
C LYS A 108 20.82 14.93 3.94
N GLY A 109 21.12 13.69 4.29
CA GLY A 109 20.30 12.93 5.23
C GLY A 109 18.98 12.43 4.58
N ALA A 110 19.03 12.02 3.31
CA ALA A 110 17.83 11.51 2.62
C ALA A 110 17.24 10.30 3.34
N GLY A 111 15.97 10.36 3.67
CA GLY A 111 15.22 9.31 4.37
C GLY A 111 14.10 8.69 3.53
N ILE A 112 13.90 9.15 2.30
CA ILE A 112 12.94 8.60 1.36
C ILE A 112 13.46 8.80 -0.07
N ASP A 113 13.40 7.74 -0.88
CA ASP A 113 13.56 7.86 -2.32
C ASP A 113 12.18 7.83 -2.99
N ILE A 114 12.00 8.68 -3.97
CA ILE A 114 10.75 8.83 -4.72
C ILE A 114 10.95 8.46 -6.19
N SER A 115 9.97 7.77 -6.74
CA SER A 115 9.99 7.42 -8.17
C SER A 115 9.98 8.66 -9.08
N PRO A 116 10.43 8.53 -10.35
CA PRO A 116 10.32 9.61 -11.32
C PRO A 116 8.91 10.15 -11.48
N ALA A 117 7.87 9.30 -11.39
CA ALA A 117 6.48 9.72 -11.46
C ALA A 117 6.08 10.64 -10.29
N VAL A 118 6.49 10.30 -9.07
CA VAL A 118 6.25 11.11 -7.87
C VAL A 118 6.98 12.45 -7.98
N ARG A 119 8.26 12.42 -8.37
CA ARG A 119 9.08 13.61 -8.58
C ARG A 119 8.43 14.59 -9.57
N ASP A 120 8.05 14.07 -10.74
CA ASP A 120 7.50 14.88 -11.83
C ASP A 120 6.13 15.45 -11.46
N TYR A 121 5.27 14.64 -10.80
CA TYR A 121 3.97 15.11 -10.32
C TYR A 121 4.09 16.22 -9.28
N LEU A 122 5.02 16.08 -8.35
CA LEU A 122 5.27 17.09 -7.31
C LEU A 122 5.99 18.35 -7.87
N GLY A 123 6.62 18.25 -9.03
CA GLY A 123 7.40 19.31 -9.64
C GLY A 123 8.75 19.54 -8.95
N ILE A 124 9.36 18.47 -8.44
CA ILE A 124 10.69 18.51 -7.85
C ILE A 124 11.71 18.50 -8.99
N THR A 125 12.52 19.55 -9.09
CA THR A 125 13.50 19.72 -10.18
C THR A 125 14.93 19.40 -9.76
N GLY A 126 15.21 19.36 -8.46
CA GLY A 126 16.55 19.05 -7.92
C GLY A 126 16.75 17.56 -7.64
N GLY A 127 18.00 17.17 -7.36
CA GLY A 127 18.36 15.81 -6.95
C GLY A 127 17.91 15.46 -5.53
N THR A 128 17.69 16.46 -4.66
CA THR A 128 17.17 16.31 -3.31
C THR A 128 16.17 17.42 -2.98
N ALA A 129 15.16 17.12 -2.18
CA ALA A 129 14.17 18.10 -1.71
C ALA A 129 13.70 17.72 -0.30
N ILE A 130 13.27 18.71 0.47
CA ILE A 130 12.59 18.45 1.75
C ILE A 130 11.11 18.23 1.46
N VAL A 131 10.61 17.08 1.84
CA VAL A 131 9.20 16.70 1.70
C VAL A 131 8.62 16.32 3.06
N HIS A 132 7.31 16.46 3.23
CA HIS A 132 6.59 15.85 4.33
C HIS A 132 5.92 14.59 3.82
N TRP A 133 6.00 13.51 4.59
CA TRP A 133 5.31 12.28 4.22
C TRP A 133 4.69 11.59 5.44
N ARG A 134 3.67 10.76 5.18
CA ARG A 134 3.00 9.94 6.21
C ARG A 134 2.38 8.71 5.58
N PHE A 135 2.19 7.67 6.37
CA PHE A 135 1.35 6.54 5.97
C PHE A 135 -0.12 6.95 5.85
N VAL A 136 -0.81 6.33 4.92
CA VAL A 136 -2.24 6.58 4.68
C VAL A 136 -2.95 5.28 4.36
N GLU A 137 -4.16 5.11 4.90
CA GLU A 137 -5.00 3.96 4.59
C GLU A 137 -5.59 4.09 3.19
N PHE A 138 -5.64 2.97 2.45
CA PHE A 138 -6.06 2.95 1.04
C PHE A 138 -7.42 3.62 0.79
N TYR A 139 -8.40 3.40 1.66
CA TYR A 139 -9.75 3.96 1.52
C TYR A 139 -9.81 5.50 1.64
N ARG A 140 -8.73 6.14 2.11
CA ARG A 140 -8.61 7.61 2.21
C ARG A 140 -7.91 8.24 1.01
N ILE A 141 -7.45 7.44 0.05
CA ILE A 141 -6.68 7.93 -1.09
C ILE A 141 -7.64 8.34 -2.20
N PRO A 142 -7.65 9.60 -2.61
CA PRO A 142 -8.45 10.02 -3.76
C PRO A 142 -7.90 9.42 -5.05
N ARG A 143 -8.75 9.25 -6.05
CA ARG A 143 -8.26 8.86 -7.39
C ARG A 143 -7.37 9.95 -7.96
N GLY A 144 -6.34 9.53 -8.68
CA GLY A 144 -5.35 10.43 -9.27
C GLY A 144 -4.46 9.67 -10.26
N PRO A 145 -3.36 10.28 -10.72
CA PRO A 145 -2.41 9.60 -11.63
C PRO A 145 -1.89 8.28 -11.07
N TRP A 146 -1.70 8.17 -9.76
CA TRP A 146 -1.28 6.97 -9.03
C TRP A 146 -2.29 5.82 -9.06
N SER A 147 -3.50 6.04 -9.53
CA SER A 147 -4.55 5.00 -9.59
C SER A 147 -4.70 4.34 -10.97
N LYS A 148 -3.79 4.61 -11.93
CA LYS A 148 -3.99 4.23 -13.33
C LYS A 148 -3.30 2.93 -13.75
N TYR A 149 -2.12 2.63 -13.21
CA TYR A 149 -1.25 1.55 -13.69
C TYR A 149 -0.73 0.69 -12.54
N GLY A 150 -0.31 -0.52 -12.87
CA GLY A 150 0.37 -1.48 -12.01
C GLY A 150 -0.51 -2.66 -11.62
N ASP A 151 0.01 -3.87 -11.82
CA ASP A 151 -0.65 -5.12 -11.40
C ASP A 151 -0.74 -5.22 -9.86
N ASN A 152 0.15 -4.51 -9.15
CA ASN A 152 0.18 -4.39 -7.69
C ASN A 152 -0.72 -3.26 -7.15
N ASN A 153 -1.44 -2.56 -8.03
CA ASN A 153 -2.21 -1.37 -7.66
C ASN A 153 -3.66 -1.73 -7.30
N PRO A 154 -4.09 -1.55 -6.06
CA PRO A 154 -5.46 -1.87 -5.64
C PRO A 154 -6.54 -1.12 -6.43
N PHE A 155 -6.27 0.10 -6.93
CA PHE A 155 -7.22 0.84 -7.76
C PHE A 155 -7.48 0.17 -9.11
N VAL A 156 -6.44 -0.43 -9.70
CA VAL A 156 -6.54 -1.18 -10.96
C VAL A 156 -7.25 -2.50 -10.72
N ASN A 157 -6.84 -3.22 -9.67
CA ASN A 157 -7.40 -4.51 -9.31
C ASN A 157 -8.87 -4.42 -8.86
N ALA A 158 -9.27 -3.35 -8.17
CA ALA A 158 -10.66 -3.11 -7.81
C ALA A 158 -11.56 -2.91 -9.05
N GLY A 159 -11.01 -2.30 -10.12
CA GLY A 159 -11.71 -2.17 -11.41
C GLY A 159 -11.88 -3.51 -12.12
N LEU A 160 -10.93 -4.41 -12.03
CA LEU A 160 -10.95 -5.74 -12.67
C LEU A 160 -11.67 -6.80 -11.83
N GLY A 161 -11.74 -6.62 -10.50
CA GLY A 161 -12.29 -7.59 -9.55
C GLY A 161 -13.57 -7.16 -8.83
N ALA A 162 -14.02 -5.92 -9.01
CA ALA A 162 -15.21 -5.39 -8.33
C ALA A 162 -16.49 -6.15 -8.68
N GLY A 163 -16.58 -6.75 -9.91
CA GLY A 163 -17.68 -7.62 -10.29
C GLY A 163 -17.64 -8.99 -9.59
N LYS A 164 -16.49 -9.65 -9.52
CA LYS A 164 -16.37 -11.02 -8.97
C LYS A 164 -16.17 -11.07 -7.45
N LYS A 165 -15.26 -10.24 -6.89
CA LYS A 165 -15.00 -10.23 -5.44
C LYS A 165 -16.11 -9.61 -4.61
N SER A 166 -16.84 -8.60 -5.12
CA SER A 166 -17.96 -8.01 -4.39
C SER A 166 -19.17 -8.94 -4.36
N LEU A 167 -19.42 -9.68 -5.44
CA LEU A 167 -20.44 -10.73 -5.49
C LEU A 167 -20.07 -11.88 -4.55
N GLN A 168 -18.84 -12.40 -4.61
CA GLN A 168 -18.38 -13.49 -3.76
C GLN A 168 -18.36 -13.10 -2.26
N SER A 169 -17.91 -11.90 -1.93
CA SER A 169 -17.92 -11.40 -0.54
C SER A 169 -19.35 -11.12 -0.04
N ARG A 170 -20.27 -10.76 -0.91
CA ARG A 170 -21.69 -10.56 -0.57
C ARG A 170 -22.39 -11.92 -0.39
N GLU A 171 -22.13 -12.88 -1.25
CA GLU A 171 -22.62 -14.25 -1.15
C GLU A 171 -22.09 -14.97 0.09
N ASP A 172 -20.78 -14.83 0.41
CA ASP A 172 -20.18 -15.38 1.62
C ASP A 172 -20.74 -14.72 2.88
N ARG A 173 -21.07 -13.43 2.85
CA ARG A 173 -21.74 -12.74 3.96
C ARG A 173 -23.17 -13.24 4.15
N LEU A 174 -23.93 -13.36 3.08
CA LEU A 174 -25.30 -13.87 3.11
C LEU A 174 -25.32 -15.34 3.57
N ARG A 175 -24.40 -16.16 3.09
CA ARG A 175 -24.27 -17.55 3.53
C ARG A 175 -23.96 -17.65 5.02
N ARG A 176 -22.99 -16.90 5.54
CA ARG A 176 -22.68 -16.85 6.98
C ARG A 176 -23.86 -16.37 7.82
N GLN A 177 -24.61 -15.40 7.31
CA GLN A 177 -25.80 -14.90 8.00
C GLN A 177 -26.93 -15.96 8.01
N GLN A 178 -27.14 -16.69 6.92
CA GLN A 178 -28.07 -17.81 6.85
C GLN A 178 -27.67 -18.96 7.78
N GLU A 179 -26.38 -19.33 7.78
CA GLU A 179 -25.85 -20.35 8.67
C GLU A 179 -25.98 -19.97 10.17
N ALA A 180 -25.78 -18.69 10.50
CA ALA A 180 -25.95 -18.18 11.85
C ALA A 180 -27.43 -18.23 12.31
N ILE A 181 -28.36 -17.82 11.43
CA ILE A 181 -29.80 -17.90 11.68
C ILE A 181 -30.21 -19.38 11.84
N GLN A 182 -29.72 -20.26 10.98
CA GLN A 182 -30.04 -21.67 11.03
C GLN A 182 -29.51 -22.36 12.30
N ARG A 183 -28.31 -21.96 12.76
CA ARG A 183 -27.77 -22.43 14.06
C ARG A 183 -28.58 -21.92 15.25
N GLU A 184 -29.07 -20.69 15.20
CA GLU A 184 -29.91 -20.12 16.26
C GLU A 184 -31.26 -20.82 16.32
N LEU A 185 -31.90 -21.09 15.17
CA LEU A 185 -33.16 -21.83 15.05
C LEU A 185 -33.04 -23.29 15.53
N LEU A 186 -31.88 -23.94 15.33
CA LEU A 186 -31.62 -25.30 15.80
C LEU A 186 -31.40 -25.38 17.33
N LYS A 187 -31.04 -24.27 17.97
CA LYS A 187 -30.88 -24.19 19.43
C LYS A 187 -32.21 -24.13 20.18
N ASP A 188 -33.28 -23.64 19.57
CA ASP A 188 -34.63 -23.57 20.15
C ASP A 188 -35.71 -23.99 19.12
N PRO A 189 -35.94 -25.30 18.95
CA PRO A 189 -36.96 -25.84 18.04
C PRO A 189 -38.40 -25.40 18.37
N ALA A 190 -38.65 -24.96 19.58
CA ALA A 190 -39.97 -24.48 20.01
C ALA A 190 -40.28 -23.09 19.47
N LYS A 191 -39.26 -22.27 19.24
CA LYS A 191 -39.38 -20.95 18.63
C LYS A 191 -39.73 -21.05 17.15
N LEU A 192 -39.12 -22.01 16.45
CA LEU A 192 -39.40 -22.30 15.03
C LEU A 192 -40.87 -22.67 14.79
N ARG A 193 -41.46 -23.46 15.66
CA ARG A 193 -42.90 -23.86 15.54
C ARG A 193 -43.85 -22.72 15.74
N ARG A 194 -43.49 -21.71 16.55
CA ARG A 194 -44.32 -20.51 16.78
C ARG A 194 -44.30 -19.54 15.60
N GLU A 195 -43.17 -19.39 14.93
CA GLU A 195 -43.01 -18.51 13.77
C GLU A 195 -43.61 -19.08 12.46
N LEU A 196 -43.81 -20.42 12.38
CA LEU A 196 -44.47 -21.09 11.23
C LEU A 196 -45.98 -21.20 11.36
N GLN A 197 -46.55 -20.84 12.54
CA GLN A 197 -48.01 -20.94 12.78
C GLN A 197 -48.70 -19.56 12.92
N GLY A 198 -48.00 -18.46 12.71
CA GLY A 198 -48.50 -17.08 12.67
C GLY A 198 -48.34 -16.47 11.28
#